data_c17222e0b8b0771ee031be9ac4dbd976
#
_entry.id   c17222e0b8b0771ee031be9ac4dbd976
#
_cell.length_a   1.000
_cell.length_b   1.000
_cell.length_c   1.000
_cell.angle_alpha   90.00
_cell.angle_beta   90.00
_cell.angle_gamma   90.00
#
_symmetry.space_group_name_H-M   'P 1'
#
loop_
_entity.id
_entity.type
_entity.pdbx_description
1 polymer ?
#
loop_
_entity_poly.entity_id
_entity_poly.type
_entity_poly.pdbx_seq_one_letter_code
_entity_poly.pdbx_strand_id
1 'polypeptide(L)'
;MKISDKKIEILKAAEKVFGIRGIDAASVREISKEAKINVAMISYYFGSKDKLVEALFSWRIYNLNTILEDIAQNSSLTPFEKLQEILKTYLNRILDNHEFHRIMVREYAKKDSILEVAQQINGLKIENLVSIKKVISEGYQKGVFKREAPAEAVVMVVIGGTSYLILNEKTYLELWGIKTHEEFKQRIHSEYYPYLIDSLKAILLYDEK
;
A
#
# COMPACT_ATOMS: atom_id res chain seq x y z
N MET A 1 8.07 -13.83 11.47
CA MET A 1 9.50 -14.20 11.19
C MET A 1 10.37 -12.97 11.48
N LYS A 2 11.30 -13.05 12.46
CA LYS A 2 12.27 -11.94 12.69
C LYS A 2 13.27 -11.89 11.54
N ILE A 3 13.12 -10.89 10.68
CA ILE A 3 14.13 -10.58 9.63
C ILE A 3 15.31 -9.92 10.34
N SER A 4 16.56 -10.35 10.05
CA SER A 4 17.76 -9.74 10.66
C SER A 4 17.91 -8.30 10.18
N ASP A 5 18.47 -7.42 11.04
CA ASP A 5 18.69 -6.00 10.73
C ASP A 5 19.46 -5.83 9.42
N LYS A 6 20.45 -6.71 9.18
CA LYS A 6 21.23 -6.66 7.94
C LYS A 6 20.42 -6.97 6.68
N LYS A 7 19.47 -7.90 6.75
CA LYS A 7 18.53 -8.13 5.64
C LYS A 7 17.67 -6.90 5.39
N ILE A 8 17.19 -6.25 6.44
CA ILE A 8 16.37 -5.02 6.33
C ILE A 8 17.16 -3.89 5.67
N GLU A 9 18.43 -3.69 6.02
CA GLU A 9 19.30 -2.70 5.37
C GLU A 9 19.41 -2.95 3.86
N ILE A 10 19.61 -4.20 3.46
CA ILE A 10 19.72 -4.58 2.05
C ILE A 10 18.37 -4.36 1.33
N LEU A 11 17.25 -4.71 1.96
CA LEU A 11 15.91 -4.50 1.39
C LEU A 11 15.62 -3.01 1.18
N LYS A 12 15.97 -2.15 2.13
CA LYS A 12 15.84 -0.68 2.00
C LYS A 12 16.68 -0.13 0.85
N ALA A 13 17.93 -0.59 0.72
CA ALA A 13 18.78 -0.19 -0.39
C ALA A 13 18.25 -0.67 -1.74
N ALA A 14 17.75 -1.91 -1.80
CA ALA A 14 17.11 -2.46 -3.00
C ALA A 14 15.87 -1.64 -3.40
N GLU A 15 15.01 -1.31 -2.46
CA GLU A 15 13.83 -0.48 -2.68
C GLU A 15 14.19 0.87 -3.31
N LYS A 16 15.19 1.56 -2.76
CA LYS A 16 15.66 2.84 -3.31
C LYS A 16 16.16 2.69 -4.74
N VAL A 17 16.99 1.67 -5.02
CA VAL A 17 17.54 1.44 -6.37
C VAL A 17 16.41 1.05 -7.34
N PHE A 18 15.49 0.18 -6.93
CA PHE A 18 14.34 -0.20 -7.75
C PHE A 18 13.37 0.96 -8.01
N GLY A 19 13.19 1.85 -7.03
CA GLY A 19 12.37 3.06 -7.20
C GLY A 19 12.89 3.95 -8.33
N ILE A 20 14.21 4.13 -8.39
CA ILE A 20 14.88 4.99 -9.38
C ILE A 20 14.99 4.32 -10.76
N ARG A 21 15.47 3.06 -10.80
CA ARG A 21 15.84 2.36 -12.04
C ARG A 21 14.74 1.46 -12.59
N GLY A 22 13.79 1.06 -11.76
CA GLY A 22 12.93 -0.09 -12.02
C GLY A 22 13.63 -1.41 -11.70
N ILE A 23 12.86 -2.47 -11.48
CA ILE A 23 13.41 -3.78 -11.10
C ILE A 23 14.30 -4.33 -12.20
N ASP A 24 13.89 -4.28 -13.48
CA ASP A 24 14.61 -4.93 -14.58
C ASP A 24 16.00 -4.33 -14.81
N ALA A 25 16.09 -2.99 -14.85
CA ALA A 25 17.32 -2.27 -15.11
C ALA A 25 18.28 -2.19 -13.91
N ALA A 26 17.78 -2.42 -12.68
CA ALA A 26 18.60 -2.39 -11.48
C ALA A 26 19.53 -3.62 -11.40
N SER A 27 20.78 -3.39 -11.00
CA SER A 27 21.77 -4.45 -10.81
C SER A 27 22.06 -4.71 -9.34
N VAL A 28 22.40 -5.94 -8.98
CA VAL A 28 22.84 -6.29 -7.61
C VAL A 28 24.10 -5.51 -7.19
N ARG A 29 24.93 -5.05 -8.13
CA ARG A 29 26.11 -4.21 -7.86
C ARG A 29 25.68 -2.81 -7.41
N GLU A 30 24.66 -2.20 -8.03
CA GLU A 30 24.11 -0.91 -7.60
C GLU A 30 23.49 -1.02 -6.21
N ILE A 31 22.76 -2.10 -5.95
CA ILE A 31 22.13 -2.37 -4.65
C ILE A 31 23.22 -2.55 -3.56
N SER A 32 24.27 -3.33 -3.86
CA SER A 32 25.37 -3.52 -2.88
C SER A 32 26.14 -2.23 -2.58
N LYS A 33 26.32 -1.38 -3.59
CA LYS A 33 26.93 -0.04 -3.44
C LYS A 33 26.04 0.85 -2.55
N GLU A 34 24.75 0.87 -2.78
CA GLU A 34 23.79 1.64 -1.98
C GLU A 34 23.74 1.14 -0.53
N ALA A 35 23.74 -0.19 -0.33
CA ALA A 35 23.76 -0.82 0.99
C ALA A 35 25.13 -0.77 1.68
N LYS A 36 26.19 -0.27 1.00
CA LYS A 36 27.59 -0.23 1.49
C LYS A 36 28.10 -1.60 1.95
N ILE A 37 27.83 -2.63 1.14
CA ILE A 37 28.22 -4.02 1.40
C ILE A 37 28.93 -4.65 0.19
N ASN A 38 29.57 -5.80 0.41
CA ASN A 38 30.07 -6.61 -0.70
C ASN A 38 28.90 -7.27 -1.44
N VAL A 39 28.99 -7.31 -2.79
CA VAL A 39 27.97 -7.93 -3.65
C VAL A 39 27.69 -9.40 -3.28
N ALA A 40 28.71 -10.13 -2.81
CA ALA A 40 28.55 -11.51 -2.36
C ALA A 40 27.57 -11.66 -1.18
N MET A 41 27.39 -10.62 -0.38
CA MET A 41 26.42 -10.63 0.72
C MET A 41 24.98 -10.68 0.21
N ILE A 42 24.68 -10.06 -0.94
CA ILE A 42 23.34 -10.15 -1.52
C ILE A 42 23.04 -11.61 -1.92
N SER A 43 23.99 -12.27 -2.58
CA SER A 43 23.86 -13.69 -2.92
C SER A 43 23.77 -14.58 -1.68
N TYR A 44 24.52 -14.28 -0.63
CA TYR A 44 24.46 -15.00 0.63
C TYR A 44 23.09 -14.90 1.32
N TYR A 45 22.50 -13.70 1.40
CA TYR A 45 21.24 -13.48 2.11
C TYR A 45 20.00 -13.82 1.32
N PHE A 46 20.03 -13.68 -0.01
CA PHE A 46 18.85 -13.78 -0.86
C PHE A 46 18.99 -14.77 -2.03
N GLY A 47 20.21 -15.17 -2.37
CA GLY A 47 20.48 -16.09 -3.49
C GLY A 47 20.50 -15.41 -4.84
N SER A 48 19.39 -14.82 -5.27
CA SER A 48 19.26 -14.13 -6.55
C SER A 48 18.60 -12.76 -6.42
N LYS A 49 18.65 -11.98 -7.52
CA LYS A 49 17.91 -10.71 -7.62
C LYS A 49 16.39 -10.93 -7.50
N ASP A 50 15.87 -11.97 -8.13
CA ASP A 50 14.42 -12.27 -8.08
C ASP A 50 13.99 -12.64 -6.67
N LYS A 51 14.77 -13.44 -5.95
CA LYS A 51 14.53 -13.74 -4.54
C LYS A 51 14.66 -12.52 -3.62
N LEU A 52 15.53 -11.57 -3.96
CA LEU A 52 15.61 -10.28 -3.26
C LEU A 52 14.33 -9.46 -3.51
N VAL A 53 13.80 -9.44 -4.74
CA VAL A 53 12.53 -8.78 -5.08
C VAL A 53 11.38 -9.42 -4.31
N GLU A 54 11.24 -10.75 -4.34
CA GLU A 54 10.23 -11.48 -3.57
C GLU A 54 10.30 -11.16 -2.07
N ALA A 55 11.52 -11.13 -1.51
CA ALA A 55 11.73 -10.80 -0.11
C ALA A 55 11.36 -9.34 0.22
N LEU A 56 11.62 -8.40 -0.70
CA LEU A 56 11.21 -7.00 -0.55
C LEU A 56 9.69 -6.88 -0.49
N PHE A 57 8.99 -7.51 -1.45
CA PHE A 57 7.54 -7.49 -1.49
C PHE A 57 6.95 -8.16 -0.24
N SER A 58 7.43 -9.35 0.13
CA SER A 58 6.98 -10.06 1.34
C SER A 58 7.19 -9.21 2.60
N TRP A 59 8.35 -8.55 2.73
CA TRP A 59 8.64 -7.69 3.88
C TRP A 59 7.72 -6.48 3.97
N ARG A 60 7.45 -5.83 2.84
CA ARG A 60 6.58 -4.64 2.79
C ARG A 60 5.11 -4.97 2.96
N ILE A 61 4.71 -6.15 2.54
CA ILE A 61 3.33 -6.62 2.58
C ILE A 61 2.99 -7.27 3.92
N TYR A 62 3.99 -7.85 4.58
CA TYR A 62 3.82 -8.54 5.86
C TYR A 62 3.07 -7.69 6.88
N ASN A 63 2.13 -8.30 7.59
CA ASN A 63 1.25 -7.73 8.61
C ASN A 63 0.08 -6.82 8.15
N LEU A 64 -0.04 -6.44 6.88
CA LEU A 64 -1.19 -5.62 6.51
C LEU A 64 -2.51 -6.37 6.71
N ASN A 65 -2.59 -7.60 6.21
CA ASN A 65 -3.80 -8.42 6.32
C ASN A 65 -4.21 -8.66 7.77
N THR A 66 -3.24 -8.98 8.64
CA THR A 66 -3.50 -9.16 10.07
C THR A 66 -4.07 -7.89 10.69
N ILE A 67 -3.48 -6.72 10.38
CA ILE A 67 -3.96 -5.43 10.90
C ILE A 67 -5.40 -5.16 10.43
N LEU A 68 -5.68 -5.40 9.15
CA LEU A 68 -7.04 -5.16 8.60
C LEU A 68 -8.05 -6.14 9.19
N GLU A 69 -7.67 -7.39 9.40
CA GLU A 69 -8.52 -8.38 10.04
C GLU A 69 -8.79 -8.04 11.51
N ASP A 70 -7.78 -7.62 12.26
CA ASP A 70 -7.92 -7.16 13.64
C ASP A 70 -8.88 -5.97 13.73
N ILE A 71 -8.77 -5.00 12.82
CA ILE A 71 -9.72 -3.87 12.75
C ILE A 71 -11.13 -4.37 12.41
N ALA A 72 -11.27 -5.25 11.41
CA ALA A 72 -12.57 -5.76 11.01
C ALA A 72 -13.28 -6.56 12.12
N GLN A 73 -12.51 -7.24 12.97
CA GLN A 73 -13.03 -8.04 14.11
C GLN A 73 -13.21 -7.22 15.39
N ASN A 74 -12.73 -5.98 15.45
CA ASN A 74 -12.80 -5.16 16.66
C ASN A 74 -14.24 -4.78 17.00
N SER A 75 -14.81 -5.42 18.02
CA SER A 75 -16.19 -5.20 18.47
C SER A 75 -16.42 -3.85 19.18
N SER A 76 -15.37 -3.12 19.56
CA SER A 76 -15.48 -1.81 20.16
C SER A 76 -15.71 -0.69 19.15
N LEU A 77 -15.51 -0.97 17.85
CA LEU A 77 -15.69 -0.02 16.76
C LEU A 77 -17.03 -0.26 16.05
N THR A 78 -17.70 0.81 15.69
CA THR A 78 -18.83 0.76 14.75
C THR A 78 -18.34 0.35 13.35
N PRO A 79 -19.21 -0.20 12.48
CA PRO A 79 -18.80 -0.56 11.11
C PRO A 79 -18.18 0.60 10.33
N PHE A 80 -18.65 1.84 10.56
CA PHE A 80 -18.09 3.01 9.89
C PHE A 80 -16.69 3.37 10.44
N GLU A 81 -16.49 3.32 11.75
CA GLU A 81 -15.17 3.51 12.37
C GLU A 81 -14.17 2.45 11.92
N LYS A 82 -14.59 1.18 11.76
CA LYS A 82 -13.74 0.13 11.19
C LYS A 82 -13.27 0.51 9.78
N LEU A 83 -14.17 0.97 8.90
CA LEU A 83 -13.80 1.41 7.56
C LEU A 83 -12.87 2.64 7.60
N GLN A 84 -13.10 3.58 8.51
CA GLN A 84 -12.20 4.74 8.66
C GLN A 84 -10.79 4.31 9.10
N GLU A 85 -10.66 3.38 10.05
CA GLU A 85 -9.35 2.87 10.48
C GLU A 85 -8.65 2.04 9.38
N ILE A 86 -9.39 1.22 8.64
CA ILE A 86 -8.87 0.51 7.46
C ILE A 86 -8.35 1.52 6.43
N LEU A 87 -9.12 2.54 6.11
CA LEU A 87 -8.78 3.60 5.18
C LEU A 87 -7.51 4.35 5.61
N LYS A 88 -7.47 4.77 6.87
CA LYS A 88 -6.33 5.46 7.46
C LYS A 88 -5.07 4.60 7.43
N THR A 89 -5.21 3.31 7.72
CA THR A 89 -4.10 2.35 7.64
C THR A 89 -3.53 2.25 6.23
N TYR A 90 -4.39 2.14 5.22
CA TYR A 90 -3.96 2.14 3.82
C TYR A 90 -3.28 3.44 3.42
N LEU A 91 -3.90 4.58 3.72
CA LEU A 91 -3.38 5.90 3.40
C LEU A 91 -1.97 6.08 3.99
N ASN A 92 -1.82 5.84 5.29
CA ASN A 92 -0.53 5.94 5.96
C ASN A 92 0.51 5.03 5.33
N ARG A 93 0.14 3.78 5.05
CA ARG A 93 1.05 2.80 4.48
C ARG A 93 1.54 3.19 3.09
N ILE A 94 0.67 3.73 2.24
CA ILE A 94 1.03 4.22 0.91
C ILE A 94 1.94 5.45 1.03
N LEU A 95 1.60 6.39 1.89
CA LEU A 95 2.39 7.62 2.10
C LEU A 95 3.76 7.32 2.72
N ASP A 96 3.81 6.49 3.77
CA ASP A 96 5.06 6.14 4.46
C ASP A 96 5.99 5.25 3.61
N ASN A 97 5.46 4.52 2.64
CA ASN A 97 6.20 3.63 1.75
C ASN A 97 5.98 3.99 0.28
N HIS A 98 5.92 5.28 -0.03
CA HIS A 98 5.57 5.77 -1.37
C HIS A 98 6.48 5.25 -2.47
N GLU A 99 7.79 5.09 -2.22
CA GLU A 99 8.72 4.50 -3.20
C GLU A 99 8.37 3.04 -3.50
N PHE A 100 8.10 2.23 -2.46
CA PHE A 100 7.63 0.87 -2.66
C PHE A 100 6.29 0.83 -3.39
N HIS A 101 5.37 1.73 -3.06
CA HIS A 101 4.09 1.82 -3.75
C HIS A 101 4.26 2.10 -5.25
N ARG A 102 5.18 2.99 -5.63
CA ARG A 102 5.53 3.26 -7.03
C ARG A 102 6.08 2.02 -7.75
N ILE A 103 6.97 1.27 -7.07
CA ILE A 103 7.49 0.00 -7.60
C ILE A 103 6.34 -0.98 -7.81
N MET A 104 5.49 -1.16 -6.80
CA MET A 104 4.36 -2.07 -6.83
C MET A 104 3.39 -1.76 -7.99
N VAL A 105 3.01 -0.50 -8.18
CA VAL A 105 2.09 -0.10 -9.27
C VAL A 105 2.75 -0.34 -10.62
N ARG A 106 4.03 -0.05 -10.76
CA ARG A 106 4.79 -0.28 -12.01
C ARG A 106 4.87 -1.76 -12.35
N GLU A 107 5.19 -2.60 -11.37
CA GLU A 107 5.25 -4.06 -11.57
C GLU A 107 3.88 -4.66 -11.86
N TYR A 108 2.84 -4.19 -11.21
CA TYR A 108 1.47 -4.65 -11.45
C TYR A 108 0.98 -4.33 -12.87
N ALA A 109 1.41 -3.21 -13.44
CA ALA A 109 1.05 -2.80 -14.79
C ALA A 109 1.82 -3.57 -15.89
N LYS A 110 2.90 -4.30 -15.54
CA LYS A 110 3.67 -5.10 -16.50
C LYS A 110 2.92 -6.38 -16.87
N LYS A 111 2.97 -6.72 -18.15
CA LYS A 111 2.45 -7.99 -18.66
C LYS A 111 3.32 -9.19 -18.24
N ASP A 112 4.64 -8.96 -18.14
CA ASP A 112 5.65 -9.98 -17.85
C ASP A 112 6.29 -9.74 -16.46
N SER A 113 5.47 -9.45 -15.44
CA SER A 113 5.98 -9.33 -14.07
C SER A 113 6.48 -10.68 -13.53
N ILE A 114 7.39 -10.66 -12.55
CA ILE A 114 7.83 -11.89 -11.86
C ILE A 114 6.58 -12.57 -11.30
N LEU A 115 6.35 -13.83 -11.70
CA LEU A 115 5.12 -14.55 -11.42
C LEU A 115 4.78 -14.59 -9.92
N GLU A 116 5.78 -14.83 -9.07
CA GLU A 116 5.64 -14.89 -7.61
C GLU A 116 5.22 -13.53 -7.03
N VAL A 117 5.80 -12.44 -7.54
CA VAL A 117 5.44 -11.07 -7.13
C VAL A 117 4.01 -10.75 -7.54
N ALA A 118 3.61 -11.09 -8.76
CA ALA A 118 2.24 -10.90 -9.23
C ALA A 118 1.23 -11.70 -8.38
N GLN A 119 1.55 -12.95 -8.04
CA GLN A 119 0.72 -13.79 -7.18
C GLN A 119 0.60 -13.22 -5.76
N GLN A 120 1.70 -12.74 -5.17
CA GLN A 120 1.68 -12.08 -3.85
C GLN A 120 0.79 -10.84 -3.85
N ILE A 121 0.92 -9.97 -4.88
CA ILE A 121 0.10 -8.77 -5.01
C ILE A 121 -1.39 -9.13 -5.15
N ASN A 122 -1.70 -10.13 -5.97
CA ASN A 122 -3.09 -10.57 -6.17
C ASN A 122 -3.68 -11.22 -4.90
N GLY A 123 -2.93 -12.07 -4.21
CA GLY A 123 -3.35 -12.66 -2.94
C GLY A 123 -3.75 -11.62 -1.92
N LEU A 124 -2.89 -10.59 -1.76
CA LEU A 124 -3.18 -9.47 -0.87
C LEU A 124 -4.44 -8.69 -1.23
N LYS A 125 -4.63 -8.41 -2.51
CA LYS A 125 -5.82 -7.68 -2.96
C LYS A 125 -7.09 -8.45 -2.59
N ILE A 126 -7.09 -9.76 -2.79
CA ILE A 126 -8.23 -10.62 -2.46
C ILE A 126 -8.49 -10.62 -0.95
N GLU A 127 -7.47 -10.82 -0.13
CA GLU A 127 -7.61 -10.86 1.34
C GLU A 127 -8.11 -9.51 1.89
N ASN A 128 -7.56 -8.41 1.36
CA ASN A 128 -7.99 -7.07 1.74
C ASN A 128 -9.46 -6.80 1.37
N LEU A 129 -9.88 -7.21 0.17
CA LEU A 129 -11.29 -7.11 -0.25
C LEU A 129 -12.20 -7.93 0.66
N VAL A 130 -11.80 -9.12 1.09
CA VAL A 130 -12.58 -9.95 2.03
C VAL A 130 -12.79 -9.23 3.36
N SER A 131 -11.77 -8.62 3.93
CA SER A 131 -11.88 -7.89 5.21
C SER A 131 -12.80 -6.66 5.07
N ILE A 132 -12.66 -5.90 4.00
CA ILE A 132 -13.54 -4.74 3.73
C ILE A 132 -14.98 -5.18 3.52
N LYS A 133 -15.21 -6.25 2.75
CA LYS A 133 -16.54 -6.81 2.50
C LYS A 133 -17.23 -7.24 3.79
N LYS A 134 -16.50 -7.90 4.71
CA LYS A 134 -17.05 -8.27 6.03
C LYS A 134 -17.58 -7.05 6.79
N VAL A 135 -16.83 -5.94 6.82
CA VAL A 135 -17.24 -4.71 7.50
C VAL A 135 -18.44 -4.04 6.83
N ILE A 136 -18.47 -4.03 5.48
CA ILE A 136 -19.62 -3.47 4.73
C ILE A 136 -20.90 -4.30 5.00
N SER A 137 -20.81 -5.62 4.90
CA SER A 137 -21.96 -6.51 5.18
C SER A 137 -22.41 -6.38 6.65
N GLU A 138 -21.50 -6.28 7.62
CA GLU A 138 -21.85 -6.03 9.01
C GLU A 138 -22.63 -4.72 9.17
N GLY A 139 -22.14 -3.64 8.55
CA GLY A 139 -22.77 -2.33 8.64
C GLY A 139 -24.14 -2.29 7.98
N TYR A 140 -24.31 -2.97 6.86
CA TYR A 140 -25.60 -3.11 6.18
C TYR A 140 -26.61 -3.92 7.02
N GLN A 141 -26.21 -5.07 7.55
CA GLN A 141 -27.05 -5.92 8.40
C GLN A 141 -27.49 -5.23 9.69
N LYS A 142 -26.63 -4.38 10.26
CA LYS A 142 -26.95 -3.56 11.44
C LYS A 142 -27.74 -2.28 11.12
N GLY A 143 -28.06 -2.02 9.86
CA GLY A 143 -28.76 -0.81 9.43
C GLY A 143 -27.93 0.48 9.53
N VAL A 144 -26.62 0.37 9.78
CA VAL A 144 -25.70 1.52 9.80
C VAL A 144 -25.46 2.04 8.38
N PHE A 145 -25.31 1.13 7.42
CA PHE A 145 -25.21 1.47 6.01
C PHE A 145 -26.56 1.29 5.30
N LYS A 146 -26.87 2.18 4.38
CA LYS A 146 -28.12 2.15 3.61
C LYS A 146 -28.10 1.17 2.46
N ARG A 147 -26.89 0.79 2.01
CA ARG A 147 -26.67 -0.20 0.95
C ARG A 147 -25.44 -1.03 1.21
N GLU A 148 -25.43 -2.25 0.69
CA GLU A 148 -24.28 -3.13 0.66
C GLU A 148 -23.45 -2.82 -0.59
N ALA A 149 -22.59 -1.79 -0.49
CA ALA A 149 -21.74 -1.39 -1.60
C ALA A 149 -20.67 -2.46 -1.90
N PRO A 150 -20.28 -2.65 -3.18
CA PRO A 150 -19.15 -3.52 -3.50
C PRO A 150 -17.86 -3.04 -2.80
N ALA A 151 -17.12 -3.97 -2.18
CA ALA A 151 -15.86 -3.65 -1.52
C ALA A 151 -14.86 -2.98 -2.49
N GLU A 152 -14.92 -3.34 -3.76
CA GLU A 152 -14.13 -2.77 -4.85
C GLU A 152 -14.36 -1.27 -5.00
N ALA A 153 -15.60 -0.77 -4.82
CA ALA A 153 -15.90 0.66 -4.89
C ALA A 153 -15.20 1.44 -3.77
N VAL A 154 -15.17 0.88 -2.56
CA VAL A 154 -14.43 1.45 -1.43
C VAL A 154 -12.93 1.47 -1.71
N VAL A 155 -12.37 0.37 -2.22
CA VAL A 155 -10.96 0.26 -2.59
C VAL A 155 -10.58 1.25 -3.68
N MET A 156 -11.43 1.42 -4.70
CA MET A 156 -11.20 2.39 -5.79
C MET A 156 -11.08 3.81 -5.27
N VAL A 157 -11.96 4.23 -4.37
CA VAL A 157 -11.91 5.59 -3.80
C VAL A 157 -10.63 5.80 -3.02
N VAL A 158 -10.27 4.86 -2.15
CA VAL A 158 -9.16 5.01 -1.20
C VAL A 158 -7.81 4.78 -1.87
N ILE A 159 -7.62 3.58 -2.40
CA ILE A 159 -6.32 3.18 -2.96
C ILE A 159 -6.10 3.88 -4.30
N GLY A 160 -7.14 3.98 -5.13
CA GLY A 160 -7.06 4.65 -6.42
C GLY A 160 -6.73 6.14 -6.28
N GLY A 161 -7.46 6.86 -5.43
CA GLY A 161 -7.22 8.28 -5.16
C GLY A 161 -5.83 8.54 -4.59
N THR A 162 -5.43 7.78 -3.56
CA THR A 162 -4.11 7.92 -2.93
C THR A 162 -2.99 7.57 -3.91
N SER A 163 -3.15 6.49 -4.68
CA SER A 163 -2.17 6.09 -5.71
C SER A 163 -2.00 7.17 -6.76
N TYR A 164 -3.09 7.77 -7.22
CA TYR A 164 -3.03 8.86 -8.19
C TYR A 164 -2.22 10.05 -7.67
N LEU A 165 -2.45 10.45 -6.42
CA LEU A 165 -1.70 11.55 -5.79
C LEU A 165 -0.20 11.23 -5.69
N ILE A 166 0.16 10.03 -5.22
CA ILE A 166 1.57 9.59 -5.08
C ILE A 166 2.29 9.49 -6.42
N LEU A 167 1.62 8.97 -7.45
CA LEU A 167 2.21 8.84 -8.79
C LEU A 167 2.44 10.21 -9.43
N ASN A 168 1.65 11.21 -9.08
CA ASN A 168 1.74 12.58 -9.56
C ASN A 168 2.32 13.55 -8.51
N GLU A 169 2.99 13.07 -7.48
CA GLU A 169 3.50 13.89 -6.36
C GLU A 169 4.28 15.10 -6.85
N LYS A 170 5.21 14.93 -7.81
CA LYS A 170 6.00 16.02 -8.35
C LYS A 170 5.13 17.18 -8.88
N THR A 171 4.07 16.86 -9.61
CA THR A 171 3.11 17.86 -10.12
C THR A 171 2.40 18.57 -8.97
N TYR A 172 2.02 17.82 -7.92
CA TYR A 172 1.34 18.41 -6.77
C TYR A 172 2.27 19.23 -5.87
N LEU A 173 3.54 18.85 -5.74
CA LEU A 173 4.53 19.69 -5.06
C LEU A 173 4.63 21.06 -5.72
N GLU A 174 4.71 21.11 -7.06
CA GLU A 174 4.74 22.35 -7.84
C GLU A 174 3.43 23.14 -7.70
N LEU A 175 2.28 22.48 -7.91
CA LEU A 175 0.95 23.11 -7.85
C LEU A 175 0.65 23.72 -6.48
N TRP A 176 1.08 23.05 -5.41
CA TRP A 176 0.80 23.48 -4.04
C TRP A 176 1.89 24.37 -3.46
N GLY A 177 2.99 24.60 -4.16
CA GLY A 177 4.11 25.41 -3.72
C GLY A 177 4.86 24.83 -2.52
N ILE A 178 4.84 23.50 -2.37
CA ILE A 178 5.54 22.74 -1.30
C ILE A 178 6.74 22.01 -1.90
N LYS A 179 7.71 21.63 -1.04
CA LYS A 179 9.01 21.15 -1.53
C LYS A 179 9.34 19.71 -1.10
N THR A 180 8.68 19.21 -0.07
CA THR A 180 9.06 17.95 0.56
C THR A 180 7.91 16.95 0.58
N HIS A 181 8.26 15.66 0.59
CA HIS A 181 7.27 14.59 0.76
C HIS A 181 6.52 14.72 2.10
N GLU A 182 7.16 15.22 3.15
CA GLU A 182 6.52 15.39 4.45
C GLU A 182 5.43 16.48 4.41
N GLU A 183 5.68 17.62 3.75
CA GLU A 183 4.65 18.63 3.52
C GLU A 183 3.51 18.10 2.66
N PHE A 184 3.84 17.31 1.62
CA PHE A 184 2.84 16.62 0.80
C PHE A 184 1.96 15.69 1.64
N LYS A 185 2.56 14.87 2.48
CA LYS A 185 1.89 13.94 3.38
C LYS A 185 0.97 14.67 4.37
N GLN A 186 1.46 15.74 4.99
CA GLN A 186 0.65 16.58 5.89
C GLN A 186 -0.58 17.14 5.18
N ARG A 187 -0.42 17.63 3.95
CA ARG A 187 -1.53 18.17 3.16
C ARG A 187 -2.55 17.10 2.76
N ILE A 188 -2.09 15.90 2.42
CA ILE A 188 -2.99 14.76 2.18
C ILE A 188 -3.84 14.47 3.42
N HIS A 189 -3.24 14.45 4.61
CA HIS A 189 -3.98 14.19 5.84
C HIS A 189 -4.96 15.30 6.21
N SER A 190 -4.58 16.56 6.05
CA SER A 190 -5.40 17.70 6.48
C SER A 190 -6.50 18.06 5.50
N GLU A 191 -6.26 17.92 4.18
CA GLU A 191 -7.18 18.39 3.16
C GLU A 191 -7.89 17.25 2.41
N TYR A 192 -7.16 16.18 2.02
CA TYR A 192 -7.71 15.14 1.15
C TYR A 192 -8.33 13.96 1.89
N TYR A 193 -7.78 13.59 3.04
CA TYR A 193 -8.37 12.53 3.85
C TYR A 193 -9.84 12.79 4.24
N PRO A 194 -10.26 14.00 4.63
CA PRO A 194 -11.67 14.31 4.85
C PRO A 194 -12.56 14.03 3.63
N TYR A 195 -12.11 14.38 2.42
CA TYR A 195 -12.85 14.08 1.19
C TYR A 195 -12.97 12.59 0.89
N LEU A 196 -11.95 11.79 1.22
CA LEU A 196 -12.05 10.34 1.11
C LEU A 196 -13.13 9.79 2.06
N ILE A 197 -13.19 10.29 3.29
CA ILE A 197 -14.23 9.91 4.26
C ILE A 197 -15.62 10.32 3.76
N ASP A 198 -15.78 11.53 3.24
CA ASP A 198 -17.07 12.00 2.72
C ASP A 198 -17.50 11.21 1.47
N SER A 199 -16.56 10.81 0.62
CA SER A 199 -16.83 9.90 -0.49
C SER A 199 -17.33 8.53 -0.02
N LEU A 200 -16.75 7.99 1.05
CA LEU A 200 -17.25 6.74 1.66
C LEU A 200 -18.64 6.89 2.26
N LYS A 201 -18.92 8.01 2.93
CA LYS A 201 -20.27 8.30 3.40
C LYS A 201 -21.27 8.34 2.24
N ALA A 202 -20.92 9.03 1.15
CA ALA A 202 -21.77 9.07 -0.04
C ALA A 202 -22.03 7.69 -0.63
N ILE A 203 -21.02 6.80 -0.68
CA ILE A 203 -21.17 5.43 -1.17
C ILE A 203 -22.08 4.59 -0.27
N LEU A 204 -21.96 4.73 1.06
CA LEU A 204 -22.56 3.80 2.03
C LEU A 204 -23.87 4.30 2.65
N LEU A 205 -24.02 5.62 2.78
CA LEU A 205 -25.14 6.23 3.50
C LEU A 205 -26.16 6.91 2.57
N TYR A 206 -25.86 6.99 1.28
CA TYR A 206 -26.83 7.56 0.32
C TYR A 206 -28.05 6.64 0.21
N ASP A 207 -29.23 7.24 0.40
CA ASP A 207 -30.53 6.59 0.28
C ASP A 207 -31.11 6.97 -1.08
N GLU A 208 -31.23 6.02 -1.98
CA GLU A 208 -31.99 6.22 -3.22
C GLU A 208 -33.49 6.21 -2.83
N LYS A 209 -34.10 7.41 -2.74
CA LYS A 209 -35.52 7.54 -2.58
C LYS A 209 -36.26 7.20 -3.88
#